data_412f463a8cc0a47c67d528d1d01f8cf0
#
_entry.id   412f463a8cc0a47c67d528d1d01f8cf0
#
_cell.length_a   1.000
_cell.length_b   1.000
_cell.length_c   1.000
_cell.angle_alpha   90.00
_cell.angle_beta   90.00
_cell.angle_gamma   90.00
#
_symmetry.space_group_name_H-M   'P 1'
#
loop_
_entity.id
_entity.type
_entity.pdbx_description
1 polymer ?
#
loop_
_entity_poly.entity_id
_entity_poly.type
_entity_poly.pdbx_seq_one_letter_code
_entity_poly.pdbx_strand_id
1 'polypeptide(L)'
;MEEKEIMEEENKPSEKKPTEGNFMKIILLLAMVFVVMYMVFGKGKNDDACIVVSQSPFGQSQKQVWIDLENKLQAKGIAGFDLEVPEELEQTYTNVSYRAFSYQISEVTFHDDNGEDVIRIDKAKFCGKDILTTDDNSYTNIQKATIDGKDVKERGNGDKYSAISWVDGEYSYGITAYNGGIDESTIEKYISEIK
;
A
#
# COMPACT_ATOMS: atom_id res chain seq x y z
N MET A 1 60.82 -68.27 35.10
CA MET A 1 60.05 -67.11 35.63
C MET A 1 59.48 -66.41 34.40
N GLU A 2 58.22 -66.68 34.08
CA GLU A 2 57.54 -66.12 32.94
C GLU A 2 56.80 -64.85 33.36
N GLU A 3 57.12 -63.75 32.75
CA GLU A 3 56.43 -62.49 32.92
C GLU A 3 55.28 -62.43 31.90
N LYS A 4 54.04 -62.32 32.39
CA LYS A 4 52.84 -62.19 31.59
C LYS A 4 52.68 -60.71 31.23
N GLU A 5 52.80 -60.40 29.95
CA GLU A 5 52.36 -59.09 29.37
C GLU A 5 50.84 -59.03 29.33
N ILE A 6 50.25 -58.05 30.01
CA ILE A 6 48.83 -57.76 29.96
C ILE A 6 48.64 -56.71 28.87
N MET A 7 47.97 -57.10 27.76
CA MET A 7 47.52 -56.17 26.73
C MET A 7 46.26 -55.44 27.21
N GLU A 8 46.38 -54.16 27.41
CA GLU A 8 45.29 -53.20 27.63
C GLU A 8 44.59 -52.93 26.30
N GLU A 9 43.35 -53.39 26.14
CA GLU A 9 42.51 -53.17 24.98
C GLU A 9 41.86 -51.78 25.09
N GLU A 10 42.36 -50.82 24.35
CA GLU A 10 41.89 -49.43 24.28
C GLU A 10 40.51 -49.37 23.61
N ASN A 11 39.46 -49.17 24.42
CA ASN A 11 38.07 -49.12 24.02
C ASN A 11 37.79 -47.74 23.41
N LYS A 12 37.93 -47.62 22.07
CA LYS A 12 37.64 -46.40 21.30
C LYS A 12 36.15 -46.27 21.10
N PRO A 13 35.49 -45.15 21.52
CA PRO A 13 34.05 -44.98 21.29
C PRO A 13 33.78 -44.79 19.80
N SER A 14 32.90 -45.63 19.28
CA SER A 14 32.42 -45.57 17.88
C SER A 14 31.62 -44.29 17.64
N GLU A 15 32.21 -43.34 16.91
CA GLU A 15 31.49 -42.18 16.36
C GLU A 15 30.47 -42.69 15.33
N LYS A 16 29.19 -42.68 15.71
CA LYS A 16 28.08 -42.92 14.78
C LYS A 16 27.95 -41.72 13.87
N LYS A 17 28.43 -41.81 12.63
CA LYS A 17 28.13 -40.85 11.56
C LYS A 17 26.60 -40.70 11.39
N PRO A 18 26.05 -39.51 11.38
CA PRO A 18 24.62 -39.32 11.12
C PRO A 18 24.30 -39.84 9.70
N THR A 19 23.36 -40.77 9.63
CA THR A 19 22.90 -41.34 8.36
C THR A 19 22.27 -40.24 7.52
N GLU A 20 22.72 -40.08 6.25
CA GLU A 20 22.26 -39.05 5.29
C GLU A 20 20.73 -38.91 5.18
N GLY A 21 19.99 -40.00 5.41
CA GLY A 21 18.54 -40.02 5.42
C GLY A 21 17.89 -39.23 6.55
N ASN A 22 18.56 -39.02 7.68
CA ASN A 22 18.03 -38.23 8.81
C ASN A 22 18.26 -36.71 8.58
N PHE A 23 19.35 -36.35 7.91
CA PHE A 23 19.68 -34.97 7.57
C PHE A 23 18.68 -34.38 6.57
N MET A 24 18.31 -35.15 5.53
CA MET A 24 17.27 -34.76 4.57
C MET A 24 15.88 -34.55 5.22
N LYS A 25 15.52 -35.43 6.18
CA LYS A 25 14.25 -35.29 6.91
C LYS A 25 14.21 -34.02 7.77
N ILE A 26 15.32 -33.65 8.38
CA ILE A 26 15.42 -32.43 9.19
C ILE A 26 15.30 -31.18 8.30
N ILE A 27 15.95 -31.16 7.12
CA ILE A 27 15.83 -30.05 6.15
C ILE A 27 14.38 -29.90 5.67
N LEU A 28 13.71 -31.03 5.36
CA LEU A 28 12.33 -31.03 4.90
C LEU A 28 11.37 -30.54 5.99
N LEU A 29 11.61 -30.87 7.23
CA LEU A 29 10.83 -30.44 8.38
C LEU A 29 11.03 -28.95 8.67
N LEU A 30 12.26 -28.45 8.57
CA LEU A 30 12.56 -27.02 8.67
C LEU A 30 11.91 -26.23 7.53
N ALA A 31 11.95 -26.71 6.30
CA ALA A 31 11.29 -26.08 5.16
C ALA A 31 9.77 -26.01 5.35
N MET A 32 9.13 -27.07 5.85
CA MET A 32 7.71 -27.04 6.19
C MET A 32 7.38 -26.04 7.30
N VAL A 33 8.21 -25.96 8.34
CA VAL A 33 8.03 -24.96 9.42
C VAL A 33 8.16 -23.55 8.88
N PHE A 34 9.10 -23.29 7.96
CA PHE A 34 9.24 -21.98 7.30
C PHE A 34 8.02 -21.64 6.43
N VAL A 35 7.48 -22.60 5.68
CA VAL A 35 6.27 -22.40 4.86
C VAL A 35 5.06 -22.13 5.75
N VAL A 36 4.90 -22.87 6.85
CA VAL A 36 3.80 -22.64 7.81
C VAL A 36 3.97 -21.30 8.52
N MET A 37 5.18 -20.93 8.94
CA MET A 37 5.47 -19.60 9.49
C MET A 37 5.16 -18.49 8.46
N TYR A 38 5.55 -18.65 7.21
CA TYR A 38 5.22 -17.69 6.16
C TYR A 38 3.71 -17.61 5.91
N MET A 39 2.97 -18.71 5.95
CA MET A 39 1.51 -18.70 5.82
C MET A 39 0.79 -18.10 7.03
N VAL A 40 1.31 -18.27 8.24
CA VAL A 40 0.68 -17.79 9.48
C VAL A 40 1.09 -16.35 9.80
N PHE A 41 2.34 -15.99 9.57
CA PHE A 41 2.88 -14.67 9.90
C PHE A 41 3.14 -13.78 8.68
N GLY A 42 3.25 -14.35 7.47
CA GLY A 42 3.44 -13.58 6.22
C GLY A 42 2.16 -12.95 5.68
N LYS A 43 0.99 -13.37 6.14
CA LYS A 43 -0.27 -12.64 5.92
C LYS A 43 -0.46 -11.64 7.07
N GLY A 44 0.34 -10.59 7.08
CA GLY A 44 0.01 -9.37 7.80
C GLY A 44 -1.30 -8.87 7.23
N LYS A 45 -2.41 -9.20 7.89
CA LYS A 45 -3.69 -8.52 7.69
C LYS A 45 -3.52 -7.10 8.17
N ASN A 46 -3.18 -6.22 7.26
CA ASN A 46 -3.43 -4.79 7.36
C ASN A 46 -4.21 -4.39 6.11
N ASP A 47 -5.44 -4.93 6.00
CA ASP A 47 -6.30 -4.70 4.85
C ASP A 47 -7.04 -3.35 4.89
N ASP A 48 -6.90 -2.54 5.95
CA ASP A 48 -7.88 -1.49 6.20
C ASP A 48 -7.40 -0.04 6.22
N ALA A 49 -6.14 0.27 5.98
CA ALA A 49 -5.77 1.68 5.77
C ALA A 49 -4.41 1.82 5.10
N CYS A 50 -4.30 2.76 4.16
CA CYS A 50 -3.02 3.29 3.68
C CYS A 50 -2.26 4.04 4.78
N ILE A 51 -2.90 4.28 5.90
CA ILE A 51 -2.35 4.95 7.07
C ILE A 51 -1.59 3.92 7.89
N VAL A 52 -0.28 3.88 7.71
CA VAL A 52 0.61 3.16 8.62
C VAL A 52 0.70 3.95 9.91
N VAL A 53 0.09 3.44 10.98
CA VAL A 53 0.32 4.00 12.32
C VAL A 53 1.78 3.76 12.65
N SER A 54 2.61 4.78 12.49
CA SER A 54 4.00 4.76 12.94
C SER A 54 3.99 4.61 14.47
N GLN A 55 4.30 3.42 14.95
CA GLN A 55 4.58 3.22 16.36
C GLN A 55 5.90 3.93 16.65
N SER A 56 5.83 5.04 17.40
CA SER A 56 7.00 5.66 17.98
C SER A 56 7.74 4.60 18.82
N PRO A 57 9.08 4.51 18.74
CA PRO A 57 9.88 3.63 19.60
C PRO A 57 9.67 3.88 21.10
N PHE A 58 8.98 4.92 21.49
CA PHE A 58 8.62 5.27 22.86
C PHE A 58 7.18 4.93 23.25
N GLY A 59 6.45 4.12 22.43
CA GLY A 59 5.14 3.59 22.81
C GLY A 59 4.01 4.61 22.87
N GLN A 60 4.23 5.86 22.48
CA GLN A 60 3.16 6.85 22.35
C GLN A 60 2.60 6.78 20.92
N SER A 61 1.37 6.31 20.79
CA SER A 61 0.58 6.45 19.58
C SER A 61 0.37 7.95 19.33
N GLN A 62 1.17 8.54 18.44
CA GLN A 62 0.86 9.87 17.94
C GLN A 62 -0.43 9.74 17.13
N LYS A 63 -1.47 10.43 17.59
CA LYS A 63 -2.71 10.58 16.85
C LYS A 63 -2.35 11.32 15.55
N GLN A 64 -2.25 10.58 14.48
CA GLN A 64 -2.01 11.14 13.16
C GLN A 64 -3.25 11.94 12.78
N VAL A 65 -3.09 13.18 12.41
CA VAL A 65 -4.17 14.12 12.12
C VAL A 65 -3.94 14.67 10.71
N TRP A 66 -5.00 14.76 9.94
CA TRP A 66 -5.03 15.55 8.72
C TRP A 66 -4.74 17.02 9.06
N ILE A 67 -3.90 17.65 8.25
CA ILE A 67 -3.54 19.05 8.40
C ILE A 67 -4.09 19.79 7.19
N ASP A 68 -4.97 20.75 7.44
CA ASP A 68 -5.45 21.67 6.42
C ASP A 68 -4.36 22.71 6.11
N LEU A 69 -4.14 23.00 4.84
CA LEU A 69 -3.01 23.76 4.34
C LEU A 69 -3.46 24.83 3.35
N GLU A 70 -2.70 25.91 3.29
CA GLU A 70 -3.07 27.08 2.47
C GLU A 70 -2.72 26.91 0.98
N ASN A 71 -1.77 26.04 0.67
CA ASN A 71 -1.28 25.88 -0.70
C ASN A 71 -0.55 24.55 -0.93
N LYS A 72 -0.34 24.24 -2.21
CA LYS A 72 0.36 23.03 -2.69
C LYS A 72 1.77 22.86 -2.12
N LEU A 73 2.51 23.97 -1.93
CA LEU A 73 3.88 23.89 -1.42
C LEU A 73 3.93 23.42 0.03
N GLN A 74 2.98 23.86 0.86
CA GLN A 74 2.84 23.38 2.24
C GLN A 74 2.43 21.91 2.26
N ALA A 75 1.51 21.48 1.39
CA ALA A 75 1.08 20.09 1.26
C ALA A 75 2.27 19.20 0.89
N LYS A 76 3.06 19.60 -0.10
CA LYS A 76 4.33 18.92 -0.47
C LYS A 76 5.29 18.81 0.72
N GLY A 77 5.46 19.85 1.50
CA GLY A 77 6.34 19.87 2.67
C GLY A 77 5.92 18.88 3.76
N ILE A 78 4.62 18.74 3.99
CA ILE A 78 4.05 17.82 5.00
C ILE A 78 3.99 16.37 4.47
N ALA A 79 3.55 16.16 3.23
CA ALA A 79 3.46 14.82 2.63
C ALA A 79 4.84 14.23 2.28
N GLY A 80 5.85 15.10 2.03
CA GLY A 80 7.19 14.69 1.64
C GLY A 80 7.33 14.34 0.15
N PHE A 81 6.29 14.59 -0.66
CA PHE A 81 6.26 14.40 -2.11
C PHE A 81 5.29 15.39 -2.76
N ASP A 82 5.37 15.54 -4.07
CA ASP A 82 4.47 16.40 -4.84
C ASP A 82 3.24 15.62 -5.31
N LEU A 83 2.12 16.31 -5.42
CA LEU A 83 0.93 15.86 -6.12
C LEU A 83 0.67 16.86 -7.27
N GLU A 84 0.97 16.41 -8.49
CA GLU A 84 0.60 17.16 -9.70
C GLU A 84 -0.83 16.78 -10.09
N VAL A 85 -1.60 17.79 -10.43
CA VAL A 85 -3.02 17.66 -10.81
C VAL A 85 -3.24 18.19 -12.23
N PRO A 86 -4.31 17.77 -12.92
CA PRO A 86 -4.61 18.27 -14.26
C PRO A 86 -4.70 19.79 -14.33
N GLU A 87 -3.98 20.39 -15.29
CA GLU A 87 -3.94 21.84 -15.49
C GLU A 87 -5.34 22.43 -15.72
N GLU A 88 -6.19 21.70 -16.40
CA GLU A 88 -7.59 22.10 -16.62
C GLU A 88 -8.35 22.35 -15.32
N LEU A 89 -8.11 21.54 -14.28
CA LEU A 89 -8.75 21.74 -12.97
C LEU A 89 -8.25 23.01 -12.30
N GLU A 90 -6.94 23.27 -12.35
CA GLU A 90 -6.35 24.49 -11.79
C GLU A 90 -6.82 25.76 -12.54
N GLN A 91 -7.12 25.65 -13.84
CA GLN A 91 -7.65 26.75 -14.64
C GLN A 91 -9.16 26.97 -14.42
N THR A 92 -9.90 25.90 -14.18
CA THR A 92 -11.36 25.94 -14.06
C THR A 92 -11.82 26.34 -12.66
N TYR A 93 -11.14 25.84 -11.63
CA TYR A 93 -11.55 26.03 -10.24
C TYR A 93 -10.54 26.90 -9.50
N THR A 94 -10.99 28.06 -9.02
CA THR A 94 -10.18 28.98 -8.22
C THR A 94 -10.27 28.72 -6.73
N ASN A 95 -11.31 28.01 -6.29
CA ASN A 95 -11.50 27.61 -4.90
C ASN A 95 -10.94 26.20 -4.70
N VAL A 96 -9.75 26.10 -4.09
CA VAL A 96 -9.01 24.85 -3.93
C VAL A 96 -8.55 24.71 -2.48
N SER A 97 -8.80 23.55 -1.89
CA SER A 97 -8.27 23.21 -0.57
C SER A 97 -7.21 22.11 -0.65
N TYR A 98 -6.26 22.20 0.26
CA TYR A 98 -5.14 21.26 0.36
C TYR A 98 -5.13 20.65 1.75
N ARG A 99 -4.96 19.33 1.83
CA ARG A 99 -4.71 18.64 3.08
C ARG A 99 -3.56 17.68 2.91
N ALA A 100 -2.85 17.43 3.98
CA ALA A 100 -1.83 16.40 3.99
C ALA A 100 -1.84 15.62 5.30
N PHE A 101 -1.41 14.39 5.17
CA PHE A 101 -1.17 13.49 6.28
C PHE A 101 0.32 13.17 6.31
N SER A 102 0.95 13.42 7.44
CA SER A 102 2.42 13.48 7.58
C SER A 102 3.15 12.33 6.90
N TYR A 103 3.96 12.64 5.90
CA TYR A 103 4.81 11.76 5.10
C TYR A 103 4.11 10.59 4.39
N GLN A 104 2.80 10.67 4.23
CA GLN A 104 2.02 9.54 3.68
C GLN A 104 1.02 9.91 2.61
N ILE A 105 0.23 10.96 2.81
CA ILE A 105 -0.87 11.31 1.89
C ILE A 105 -0.87 12.81 1.61
N SER A 106 -1.12 13.17 0.36
CA SER A 106 -1.46 14.52 -0.09
C SER A 106 -2.82 14.48 -0.75
N GLU A 107 -3.67 15.44 -0.43
CA GLU A 107 -5.02 15.59 -0.96
C GLU A 107 -5.22 17.00 -1.47
N VAL A 108 -5.85 17.10 -2.63
CA VAL A 108 -6.31 18.37 -3.24
C VAL A 108 -7.78 18.24 -3.56
N THR A 109 -8.60 19.19 -3.10
CA THR A 109 -10.04 19.24 -3.39
C THR A 109 -10.37 20.53 -4.12
N PHE A 110 -11.03 20.40 -5.25
CA PHE A 110 -11.55 21.51 -6.06
C PHE A 110 -13.02 21.73 -5.71
N HIS A 111 -13.40 22.99 -5.50
CA HIS A 111 -14.75 23.38 -5.13
C HIS A 111 -15.37 24.26 -6.21
N ASP A 112 -16.69 24.20 -6.33
CA ASP A 112 -17.45 25.14 -7.16
C ASP A 112 -17.58 26.52 -6.51
N ASP A 113 -18.28 27.44 -7.20
CA ASP A 113 -18.50 28.80 -6.71
C ASP A 113 -19.35 28.88 -5.43
N ASN A 114 -20.07 27.81 -5.08
CA ASN A 114 -20.85 27.69 -3.85
C ASN A 114 -20.03 27.08 -2.70
N GLY A 115 -18.82 26.60 -2.98
CA GLY A 115 -17.95 25.92 -2.02
C GLY A 115 -18.23 24.42 -1.89
N GLU A 116 -19.04 23.84 -2.79
CA GLU A 116 -19.30 22.41 -2.82
C GLU A 116 -18.16 21.66 -3.52
N ASP A 117 -17.82 20.48 -2.99
CA ASP A 117 -16.78 19.63 -3.55
C ASP A 117 -17.16 19.15 -4.95
N VAL A 118 -16.26 19.32 -5.92
CA VAL A 118 -16.42 18.85 -7.30
C VAL A 118 -15.54 17.66 -7.59
N ILE A 119 -14.24 17.78 -7.34
CA ILE A 119 -13.27 16.71 -7.54
C ILE A 119 -12.25 16.77 -6.40
N ARG A 120 -11.94 15.59 -5.86
CA ARG A 120 -10.83 15.38 -4.93
C ARG A 120 -9.83 14.40 -5.54
N ILE A 121 -8.56 14.73 -5.42
CA ILE A 121 -7.43 13.92 -5.88
C ILE A 121 -6.54 13.61 -4.69
N ASP A 122 -6.29 12.30 -4.49
CA ASP A 122 -5.47 11.76 -3.42
C ASP A 122 -4.23 11.08 -3.99
N LYS A 123 -3.08 11.27 -3.34
CA LYS A 123 -1.84 10.52 -3.60
C LYS A 123 -1.28 10.05 -2.27
N ALA A 124 -1.02 8.75 -2.16
CA ALA A 124 -0.43 8.14 -0.96
C ALA A 124 0.84 7.39 -1.29
N LYS A 125 1.84 7.51 -0.44
CA LYS A 125 3.11 6.78 -0.57
C LYS A 125 3.08 5.47 0.20
N PHE A 126 3.67 4.41 -0.37
CA PHE A 126 3.77 3.08 0.24
C PHE A 126 2.44 2.40 0.61
N CYS A 127 1.36 2.79 -0.03
CA CYS A 127 0.07 2.15 0.18
C CYS A 127 -0.03 0.81 -0.59
N GLY A 128 0.37 0.79 -1.87
CA GLY A 128 0.39 -0.41 -2.72
C GLY A 128 -1.00 -0.99 -3.01
N LYS A 129 -2.08 -0.27 -2.69
CA LYS A 129 -3.47 -0.69 -2.84
C LYS A 129 -4.40 0.49 -3.10
N ASP A 130 -5.67 0.19 -3.29
CA ASP A 130 -6.74 1.17 -3.38
C ASP A 130 -6.77 2.08 -2.13
N ILE A 131 -6.61 3.39 -2.34
CA ILE A 131 -6.61 4.38 -1.26
C ILE A 131 -7.99 4.92 -0.94
N LEU A 132 -8.96 4.70 -1.84
CA LEU A 132 -10.32 5.13 -1.62
C LEU A 132 -11.04 4.14 -0.71
N THR A 133 -11.45 4.60 0.46
CA THR A 133 -12.19 3.81 1.46
C THR A 133 -13.68 3.76 1.14
N THR A 134 -14.02 3.53 -0.14
CA THR A 134 -15.41 3.48 -0.58
C THR A 134 -15.94 2.05 -0.53
N ASP A 135 -17.20 1.90 -0.09
CA ASP A 135 -17.90 0.62 -0.18
C ASP A 135 -18.29 0.35 -1.64
N ASP A 136 -17.72 -0.70 -2.23
CA ASP A 136 -18.01 -1.12 -3.59
C ASP A 136 -19.52 -1.38 -3.80
N ASN A 137 -20.26 -1.81 -2.76
CA ASN A 137 -21.70 -2.03 -2.85
C ASN A 137 -22.53 -0.75 -3.06
N SER A 138 -21.91 0.42 -2.90
CA SER A 138 -22.55 1.72 -3.17
C SER A 138 -22.61 2.06 -4.66
N TYR A 139 -21.99 1.26 -5.53
CA TYR A 139 -21.90 1.51 -6.96
C TYR A 139 -22.61 0.42 -7.76
N THR A 140 -23.30 0.84 -8.83
CA THR A 140 -23.98 -0.07 -9.76
C THR A 140 -23.06 -0.55 -10.88
N ASN A 141 -21.98 0.17 -11.15
CA ASN A 141 -20.98 -0.15 -12.15
C ASN A 141 -19.58 -0.11 -11.52
N ILE A 142 -18.88 -1.26 -11.58
CA ILE A 142 -17.49 -1.40 -11.14
C ILE A 142 -16.74 -2.11 -12.24
N GLN A 143 -15.72 -1.46 -12.77
CA GLN A 143 -14.88 -2.08 -13.79
C GLN A 143 -13.39 -1.92 -13.48
N LYS A 144 -12.60 -2.75 -14.14
CA LYS A 144 -11.15 -2.64 -14.19
C LYS A 144 -10.74 -2.37 -15.61
N ALA A 145 -9.93 -1.34 -15.80
CA ALA A 145 -9.37 -0.94 -17.07
C ALA A 145 -7.84 -0.91 -16.98
N THR A 146 -7.18 -0.95 -18.13
CA THR A 146 -5.74 -0.63 -18.21
C THR A 146 -5.61 0.68 -18.97
N ILE A 147 -5.21 1.75 -18.27
CA ILE A 147 -5.06 3.10 -18.79
C ILE A 147 -3.61 3.53 -18.62
N ASP A 148 -2.95 3.90 -19.71
CA ASP A 148 -1.53 4.28 -19.72
C ASP A 148 -0.61 3.25 -19.02
N GLY A 149 -0.92 1.94 -19.23
CA GLY A 149 -0.19 0.83 -18.62
C GLY A 149 -0.44 0.62 -17.11
N LYS A 150 -1.37 1.35 -16.51
CA LYS A 150 -1.75 1.24 -15.11
C LYS A 150 -3.05 0.46 -14.96
N ASP A 151 -3.11 -0.42 -13.97
CA ASP A 151 -4.36 -1.12 -13.61
C ASP A 151 -5.24 -0.16 -12.80
N VAL A 152 -6.36 0.24 -13.39
CA VAL A 152 -7.30 1.22 -12.85
C VAL A 152 -8.57 0.52 -12.41
N LYS A 153 -9.05 0.86 -11.22
CA LYS A 153 -10.38 0.46 -10.74
C LYS A 153 -11.30 1.66 -10.77
N GLU A 154 -12.40 1.54 -11.51
CA GLU A 154 -13.40 2.57 -11.71
C GLU A 154 -14.71 2.14 -11.09
N ARG A 155 -15.35 3.03 -10.34
CA ARG A 155 -16.61 2.82 -9.64
C ARG A 155 -17.56 3.96 -9.92
N GLY A 156 -18.78 3.66 -10.31
CA GLY A 156 -19.75 4.67 -10.66
C GLY A 156 -21.18 4.17 -10.73
N ASN A 157 -22.05 5.04 -11.19
CA ASN A 157 -23.46 4.74 -11.40
C ASN A 157 -23.86 5.18 -12.82
N GLY A 158 -24.38 4.24 -13.59
CA GLY A 158 -24.66 4.44 -15.01
C GLY A 158 -23.39 4.45 -15.85
N ASP A 159 -23.20 5.49 -16.66
CA ASP A 159 -22.11 5.69 -17.61
C ASP A 159 -21.00 6.63 -17.11
N LYS A 160 -21.06 7.03 -15.84
CA LYS A 160 -20.08 7.91 -15.20
C LYS A 160 -19.51 7.28 -13.94
N TYR A 161 -18.27 7.67 -13.63
CA TYR A 161 -17.51 7.13 -12.51
C TYR A 161 -17.24 8.21 -11.47
N SER A 162 -17.44 7.86 -10.20
CA SER A 162 -17.30 8.76 -9.08
C SER A 162 -16.09 8.45 -8.20
N ALA A 163 -15.54 7.23 -8.30
CA ALA A 163 -14.38 6.82 -7.52
C ALA A 163 -13.43 5.99 -8.38
N ILE A 164 -12.28 6.54 -8.67
CA ILE A 164 -11.26 5.94 -9.54
C ILE A 164 -9.98 5.77 -8.75
N SER A 165 -9.34 4.61 -8.81
CA SER A 165 -8.09 4.36 -8.10
C SER A 165 -7.11 3.51 -8.89
N TRP A 166 -5.82 3.78 -8.72
CA TRP A 166 -4.73 3.00 -9.32
C TRP A 166 -3.47 3.05 -8.47
N VAL A 167 -2.52 2.19 -8.80
CA VAL A 167 -1.17 2.17 -8.22
C VAL A 167 -0.16 2.40 -9.33
N ASP A 168 0.81 3.27 -9.07
CA ASP A 168 1.94 3.52 -9.97
C ASP A 168 3.23 3.63 -9.15
N GLY A 169 4.12 2.64 -9.31
CA GLY A 169 5.33 2.52 -8.53
C GLY A 169 5.06 2.38 -7.02
N GLU A 170 5.62 3.29 -6.24
CA GLU A 170 5.43 3.32 -4.78
C GLU A 170 4.21 4.14 -4.33
N TYR A 171 3.46 4.71 -5.27
CA TYR A 171 2.32 5.56 -4.98
C TYR A 171 1.00 4.91 -5.34
N SER A 172 0.00 5.16 -4.52
CA SER A 172 -1.40 4.88 -4.80
C SER A 172 -2.13 6.18 -5.01
N TYR A 173 -3.03 6.21 -5.96
CA TYR A 173 -3.78 7.39 -6.37
C TYR A 173 -5.27 7.15 -6.29
N GLY A 174 -6.01 8.21 -6.04
CA GLY A 174 -7.47 8.20 -6.04
C GLY A 174 -8.03 9.48 -6.62
N ILE A 175 -9.13 9.35 -7.35
CA ILE A 175 -9.99 10.47 -7.75
C ILE A 175 -11.37 10.19 -7.17
N THR A 176 -11.92 11.17 -6.46
CA THR A 176 -13.34 11.19 -6.08
C THR A 176 -14.00 12.33 -6.84
N ALA A 177 -14.93 11.99 -7.74
CA ALA A 177 -15.73 12.97 -8.47
C ALA A 177 -17.13 13.03 -7.86
N TYR A 178 -17.49 14.22 -7.42
CA TYR A 178 -18.82 14.53 -6.87
C TYR A 178 -19.79 14.93 -8.01
N ASN A 179 -21.00 15.24 -7.70
CA ASN A 179 -21.96 15.82 -8.66
C ASN A 179 -22.18 15.02 -9.96
N GLY A 180 -22.29 13.68 -9.83
CA GLY A 180 -22.64 12.80 -10.95
C GLY A 180 -21.48 12.10 -11.64
N GLY A 181 -20.24 12.31 -11.17
CA GLY A 181 -19.08 11.60 -11.69
C GLY A 181 -18.52 12.18 -13.01
N ILE A 182 -17.46 11.55 -13.51
CA ILE A 182 -16.76 11.89 -14.77
C ILE A 182 -16.84 10.72 -15.76
N ASP A 183 -16.71 11.02 -17.03
CA ASP A 183 -16.70 10.02 -18.10
C ASP A 183 -15.31 9.40 -18.31
N GLU A 184 -15.27 8.31 -19.08
CA GLU A 184 -14.05 7.52 -19.32
C GLU A 184 -12.95 8.36 -20.00
N SER A 185 -13.30 9.22 -20.95
CA SER A 185 -12.32 10.04 -21.65
C SER A 185 -11.66 11.08 -20.72
N THR A 186 -12.41 11.59 -19.77
CA THR A 186 -11.89 12.48 -18.73
C THR A 186 -10.98 11.73 -17.76
N ILE A 187 -11.34 10.48 -17.41
CA ILE A 187 -10.49 9.62 -16.56
C ILE A 187 -9.15 9.35 -17.22
N GLU A 188 -9.15 8.93 -18.50
CA GLU A 188 -7.92 8.68 -19.27
C GLU A 188 -6.99 9.90 -19.27
N LYS A 189 -7.55 11.08 -19.53
CA LYS A 189 -6.81 12.34 -19.51
C LYS A 189 -6.21 12.61 -18.13
N TYR A 190 -7.00 12.51 -17.07
CA TYR A 190 -6.53 12.83 -15.71
C TYR A 190 -5.47 11.84 -15.22
N ILE A 191 -5.60 10.54 -15.50
CA ILE A 191 -4.59 9.54 -15.14
C ILE A 191 -3.24 9.80 -15.83
N SER A 192 -3.25 10.36 -17.04
CA SER A 192 -2.02 10.71 -17.76
C SER A 192 -1.31 11.94 -17.19
N GLU A 193 -2.06 12.87 -16.58
CA GLU A 193 -1.55 14.15 -16.06
C GLU A 193 -1.24 14.13 -14.56
N ILE A 194 -1.93 13.30 -13.76
CA ILE A 194 -1.69 13.17 -12.31
C ILE A 194 -0.37 12.43 -12.04
N LYS A 195 0.49 13.07 -11.22
CA LYS A 195 1.81 12.52 -10.86
C LYS A 195 2.15 12.71 -9.38
#